data_e512bab87ba9421827bc8724e2e5e3af
#
_entry.id   e512bab87ba9421827bc8724e2e5e3af
#
_cell.length_a   1.000
_cell.length_b   1.000
_cell.length_c   1.000
_cell.angle_alpha   90.00
_cell.angle_beta   90.00
_cell.angle_gamma   90.00
#
_symmetry.space_group_name_H-M   'P 1'
#
loop_
_entity.id
_entity.type
_entity.pdbx_description
1 polymer ?
#
loop_
_entity_poly.entity_id
_entity_poly.type
_entity_poly.pdbx_seq_one_letter_code
_entity_poly.pdbx_strand_id
1 'polypeptide(L)'
;LTNKYLFDKIHKSEVIIKQILLNQKIIAGIGNIYASEILFASRISPFKKGKDLKMKEINRLILSIRLILIKAIRCGGSTIRNYVSSDGTLGNFQSNFKVYGKSGKKIANCIIKKDILYGRSTFYCPKLQR
;
A
#
# COMPACT_ATOMS: atom_id res chain seq x y z
N LEU A 1 1.26 13.92 -9.17
CA LEU A 1 1.46 13.71 -7.73
C LEU A 1 2.87 14.13 -7.32
N THR A 2 2.98 15.20 -6.56
CA THR A 2 4.27 15.70 -6.07
C THR A 2 4.37 15.56 -4.56
N ASN A 3 5.60 15.66 -4.05
CA ASN A 3 5.84 15.60 -2.60
C ASN A 3 5.11 16.76 -1.89
N LYS A 4 5.18 17.95 -2.47
CA LYS A 4 4.52 19.13 -1.91
C LYS A 4 3.00 18.97 -1.88
N TYR A 5 2.42 18.48 -2.97
CA TYR A 5 0.97 18.26 -3.04
C TYR A 5 0.52 17.34 -1.91
N LEU A 6 1.18 16.21 -1.76
CA LEU A 6 0.79 15.24 -0.75
C LEU A 6 1.03 15.81 0.65
N PHE A 7 2.17 16.45 0.89
CA PHE A 7 2.44 17.07 2.18
C PHE A 7 1.35 18.08 2.55
N ASP A 8 0.99 18.95 1.63
CA ASP A 8 -0.04 19.97 1.88
C ASP A 8 -1.40 19.36 2.20
N LYS A 9 -1.71 18.21 1.59
CA LYS A 9 -3.00 17.54 1.82
C LYS A 9 -3.06 16.81 3.15
N ILE A 10 -1.94 16.32 3.66
CA ILE A 10 -1.97 15.40 4.80
C ILE A 10 -1.29 15.88 6.07
N HIS A 11 -0.48 16.95 6.04
CA HIS A 11 0.35 17.33 7.19
C HIS A 11 -0.42 17.75 8.43
N LYS A 12 -1.69 18.06 8.31
CA LYS A 12 -2.56 18.37 9.45
C LYS A 12 -3.62 17.30 9.68
N SER A 13 -3.55 16.19 8.95
CA SER A 13 -4.60 15.18 9.02
C SER A 13 -4.42 14.22 10.19
N GLU A 14 -5.50 13.99 10.92
CA GLU A 14 -5.57 12.95 11.97
C GLU A 14 -5.89 11.58 11.39
N VAL A 15 -6.15 11.48 10.09
CA VAL A 15 -6.50 10.23 9.43
C VAL A 15 -5.25 9.39 9.21
N ILE A 16 -5.37 8.07 9.44
CA ILE A 16 -4.23 7.18 9.24
C ILE A 16 -3.87 7.10 7.75
N ILE A 17 -2.58 6.90 7.47
CA ILE A 17 -2.06 6.96 6.11
C ILE A 17 -2.70 5.93 5.18
N LYS A 18 -3.03 4.74 5.68
CA LYS A 18 -3.69 3.75 4.83
C LYS A 18 -5.02 4.28 4.30
N GLN A 19 -5.80 4.92 5.15
CA GLN A 19 -7.10 5.47 4.74
C GLN A 19 -6.93 6.65 3.78
N ILE A 20 -5.89 7.45 3.98
CA ILE A 20 -5.55 8.53 3.06
C ILE A 20 -5.25 7.98 1.65
N LEU A 21 -4.47 6.91 1.57
CA LEU A 21 -4.16 6.29 0.28
C LEU A 21 -5.39 5.77 -0.45
N LEU A 22 -6.39 5.34 0.29
CA LEU A 22 -7.63 4.83 -0.30
C LEU A 22 -8.60 5.95 -0.70
N ASN A 23 -8.33 7.18 -0.30
CA ASN A 23 -9.20 8.32 -0.64
C ASN A 23 -8.93 8.77 -2.07
N GLN A 24 -9.86 8.43 -2.96
CA GLN A 24 -9.73 8.72 -4.39
C GLN A 24 -9.69 10.22 -4.70
N LYS A 25 -10.14 11.05 -3.78
CA LYS A 25 -10.07 12.50 -3.93
C LYS A 25 -8.66 13.04 -3.70
N ILE A 26 -7.85 12.33 -2.93
CA ILE A 26 -6.46 12.72 -2.66
C ILE A 26 -5.54 12.08 -3.68
N ILE A 27 -5.64 10.75 -3.85
CA ILE A 27 -4.85 9.99 -4.82
C ILE A 27 -5.78 9.02 -5.52
N ALA A 28 -5.99 9.20 -6.80
CA ALA A 28 -6.83 8.31 -7.57
C ALA A 28 -6.09 7.03 -7.95
N GLY A 29 -6.80 5.91 -7.97
CA GLY A 29 -6.29 4.65 -8.53
C GLY A 29 -5.65 3.68 -7.56
N ILE A 30 -5.58 4.00 -6.26
CA ILE A 30 -5.01 3.08 -5.28
C ILE A 30 -6.14 2.32 -4.58
N GLY A 31 -6.15 1.00 -4.75
CA GLY A 31 -7.08 0.12 -4.06
C GLY A 31 -6.44 -0.51 -2.82
N ASN A 32 -7.23 -1.33 -2.13
CA ASN A 32 -6.82 -1.93 -0.86
C ASN A 32 -5.56 -2.79 -0.97
N ILE A 33 -5.44 -3.56 -2.04
CA ILE A 33 -4.27 -4.43 -2.25
C ILE A 33 -3.01 -3.59 -2.37
N TYR A 34 -3.04 -2.58 -3.24
CA TYR A 34 -1.86 -1.77 -3.50
C TYR A 34 -1.53 -0.84 -2.34
N ALA A 35 -2.52 -0.41 -1.56
CA ALA A 35 -2.24 0.38 -0.37
C ALA A 35 -1.34 -0.39 0.59
N SER A 36 -1.61 -1.68 0.82
CA SER A 36 -0.75 -2.51 1.67
C SER A 36 0.65 -2.66 1.08
N GLU A 37 0.74 -2.92 -0.23
CA GLU A 37 2.05 -3.09 -0.89
C GLU A 37 2.87 -1.81 -0.89
N ILE A 38 2.23 -0.67 -1.12
CA ILE A 38 2.90 0.64 -1.11
C ILE A 38 3.45 0.95 0.28
N LEU A 39 2.66 0.73 1.32
CA LEU A 39 3.10 1.02 2.69
C LEU A 39 4.22 0.09 3.13
N PHE A 40 4.18 -1.17 2.70
CA PHE A 40 5.31 -2.06 2.97
C PHE A 40 6.56 -1.59 2.24
N ALA A 41 6.47 -1.25 0.97
CA ALA A 41 7.62 -0.81 0.18
C ALA A 41 8.24 0.47 0.73
N SER A 42 7.43 1.39 1.23
CA SER A 42 7.90 2.66 1.78
C SER A 42 8.27 2.57 3.26
N ARG A 43 8.10 1.39 3.89
CA ARG A 43 8.43 1.15 5.30
C ARG A 43 7.63 2.02 6.27
N ILE A 44 6.39 2.32 5.93
CA ILE A 44 5.52 3.16 6.75
C ILE A 44 4.41 2.31 7.33
N SER A 45 4.16 2.45 8.64
CA SER A 45 3.04 1.78 9.31
C SER A 45 1.71 2.27 8.75
N PRO A 46 0.77 1.37 8.43
CA PRO A 46 -0.55 1.78 7.97
C PRO A 46 -1.33 2.58 8.99
N PHE A 47 -0.97 2.48 10.26
CA PHE A 47 -1.65 3.17 11.35
C PHE A 47 -1.14 4.59 11.57
N LYS A 48 -0.05 4.99 10.94
CA LYS A 48 0.54 6.30 11.13
C LYS A 48 -0.37 7.37 10.55
N LYS A 49 -0.59 8.44 11.30
CA LYS A 49 -1.45 9.54 10.86
C LYS A 49 -0.73 10.41 9.84
N GLY A 50 -1.49 11.03 8.94
CA GLY A 50 -0.91 11.93 7.94
C GLY A 50 -0.02 12.99 8.55
N LYS A 51 -0.45 13.60 9.64
CA LYS A 51 0.32 14.65 10.32
C LYS A 51 1.65 14.17 10.88
N ASP A 52 1.80 12.88 11.13
CA ASP A 52 3.00 12.32 11.74
C ASP A 52 4.04 11.87 10.71
N LEU A 53 3.72 11.95 9.42
CA LEU A 53 4.68 11.63 8.37
C LEU A 53 5.65 12.78 8.15
N LYS A 54 6.94 12.46 8.20
CA LYS A 54 7.99 13.42 7.88
C LYS A 54 8.16 13.52 6.37
N MET A 55 8.74 14.61 5.90
CA MET A 55 8.96 14.81 4.47
C MET A 55 9.77 13.65 3.85
N LYS A 56 10.74 13.13 4.57
CA LYS A 56 11.53 11.97 4.15
C LYS A 56 10.64 10.75 3.89
N GLU A 57 9.65 10.52 4.76
CA GLU A 57 8.72 9.41 4.60
C GLU A 57 7.77 9.65 3.43
N ILE A 58 7.33 10.89 3.24
CA ILE A 58 6.49 11.27 2.11
C ILE A 58 7.23 11.05 0.79
N ASN A 59 8.53 11.39 0.75
CA ASN A 59 9.34 11.14 -0.44
C ASN A 59 9.41 9.65 -0.79
N ARG A 60 9.64 8.79 0.21
CA ARG A 60 9.64 7.33 -0.01
C ARG A 60 8.27 6.83 -0.44
N LEU A 61 7.22 7.38 0.15
CA LEU A 61 5.85 6.98 -0.16
C LEU A 61 5.53 7.27 -1.64
N ILE A 62 5.83 8.46 -2.10
CA ILE A 62 5.56 8.85 -3.49
C ILE A 62 6.36 8.00 -4.47
N LEU A 63 7.62 7.73 -4.16
CA LEU A 63 8.44 6.86 -5.00
C LEU A 63 7.84 5.45 -5.07
N SER A 64 7.41 4.92 -3.94
CA SER A 64 6.78 3.59 -3.89
C SER A 64 5.46 3.55 -4.66
N ILE A 65 4.66 4.60 -4.55
CA ILE A 65 3.41 4.70 -5.32
C ILE A 65 3.70 4.61 -6.82
N ARG A 66 4.66 5.39 -7.30
CA ARG A 66 5.00 5.38 -8.73
C ARG A 66 5.50 4.02 -9.19
N LEU A 67 6.42 3.42 -8.44
CA LEU A 67 7.01 2.14 -8.84
C LEU A 67 5.98 1.02 -8.85
N ILE A 68 5.13 0.97 -7.83
CA ILE A 68 4.15 -0.10 -7.72
C ILE A 68 3.04 0.05 -8.75
N LEU A 69 2.57 1.26 -9.02
CA LEU A 69 1.55 1.48 -10.05
C LEU A 69 2.07 1.18 -11.44
N ILE A 70 3.31 1.52 -11.74
CA ILE A 70 3.93 1.17 -13.01
C ILE A 70 4.01 -0.35 -13.16
N LYS A 71 4.44 -1.05 -12.11
CA LYS A 71 4.50 -2.51 -12.12
C LYS A 71 3.11 -3.13 -12.30
N ALA A 72 2.09 -2.55 -11.67
CA ALA A 72 0.71 -3.02 -11.80
C ALA A 72 0.23 -2.92 -13.24
N ILE A 73 0.52 -1.80 -13.89
CA ILE A 73 0.14 -1.60 -15.29
C ILE A 73 0.83 -2.64 -16.18
N ARG A 74 2.10 -2.91 -15.94
CA ARG A 74 2.85 -3.91 -16.73
C ARG A 74 2.33 -5.32 -16.53
N CYS A 75 1.73 -5.61 -15.38
CA CYS A 75 1.17 -6.93 -15.10
C CYS A 75 -0.28 -7.07 -15.56
N GLY A 76 -0.81 -6.11 -16.32
CA GLY A 76 -2.12 -6.23 -16.93
C GLY A 76 -3.27 -5.74 -16.09
N GLY A 77 -3.01 -5.03 -15.01
CA GLY A 77 -4.07 -4.44 -14.21
C GLY A 77 -3.96 -4.71 -12.73
N SER A 78 -4.76 -4.00 -11.97
CA SER A 78 -4.65 -3.93 -10.53
C SER A 78 -5.83 -4.52 -9.77
N THR A 79 -6.80 -5.11 -10.45
CA THR A 79 -8.00 -5.63 -9.79
C THR A 79 -7.96 -7.15 -9.73
N ILE A 80 -8.56 -7.71 -8.68
CA ILE A 80 -8.69 -9.16 -8.53
C ILE A 80 -9.41 -9.74 -9.74
N ARG A 81 -10.35 -9.01 -10.30
CA ARG A 81 -11.09 -9.44 -11.50
C ARG A 81 -10.16 -9.76 -12.66
N ASN A 82 -9.12 -8.99 -12.85
CA ASN A 82 -8.17 -9.21 -13.93
C ASN A 82 -7.30 -10.45 -13.69
N TYR A 83 -7.15 -10.88 -12.45
CA TYR A 83 -6.37 -12.07 -12.12
C TYR A 83 -7.03 -13.36 -12.55
N VAL A 84 -8.35 -13.39 -12.51
CA VAL A 84 -9.11 -14.60 -12.80
C VAL A 84 -9.35 -14.73 -14.28
N SER A 85 -8.95 -13.78 -15.07
CA SER A 85 -9.42 -13.67 -16.39
C SER A 85 -8.74 -14.67 -17.31
N SER A 86 -8.31 -15.00 -18.03
CA SER A 86 -8.04 -15.69 -19.25
C SER A 86 -7.37 -17.05 -19.10
N ASP A 87 -6.56 -17.27 -18.10
CA ASP A 87 -5.77 -18.50 -18.05
C ASP A 87 -5.62 -19.12 -16.67
N GLY A 88 -6.38 -18.66 -15.70
CA GLY A 88 -6.30 -19.21 -14.35
C GLY A 88 -5.01 -18.85 -13.60
N THR A 89 -4.40 -17.73 -13.94
CA THR A 89 -3.13 -17.33 -13.34
C THR A 89 -3.25 -16.59 -12.01
N LEU A 90 -4.35 -16.77 -11.29
CA LEU A 90 -4.55 -16.14 -9.99
C LEU A 90 -3.36 -16.35 -9.06
N GLY A 91 -2.82 -17.58 -9.02
CA GLY A 91 -1.66 -17.89 -8.20
C GLY A 91 -0.41 -17.10 -8.61
N ASN A 92 -0.18 -16.95 -9.90
CA ASN A 92 0.98 -16.22 -10.39
C ASN A 92 0.89 -14.73 -10.05
N PHE A 93 -0.30 -14.17 -10.14
CA PHE A 93 -0.48 -12.76 -9.82
C PHE A 93 -0.24 -12.51 -8.34
N GLN A 94 -0.78 -13.36 -7.46
CA GLN A 94 -0.58 -13.24 -6.02
C GLN A 94 0.88 -13.38 -5.63
N SER A 95 1.67 -14.12 -6.39
CA SER A 95 3.10 -14.29 -6.08
C SER A 95 3.89 -12.97 -6.21
N ASN A 96 3.34 -11.98 -6.90
CA ASN A 96 3.98 -10.68 -7.03
C ASN A 96 3.80 -9.78 -5.79
N PHE A 97 2.86 -10.11 -4.93
CA PHE A 97 2.63 -9.33 -3.72
C PHE A 97 3.63 -9.72 -2.64
N LYS A 98 4.08 -8.73 -1.87
CA LYS A 98 5.00 -8.96 -0.76
C LYS A 98 4.27 -9.26 0.53
N VAL A 99 3.17 -8.57 0.80
CA VAL A 99 2.46 -8.70 2.06
C VAL A 99 0.97 -9.02 1.91
N TYR A 100 0.32 -8.55 0.87
CA TYR A 100 -1.12 -8.73 0.76
C TYR A 100 -1.49 -10.19 0.64
N GLY A 101 -2.41 -10.64 1.48
CA GLY A 101 -2.86 -12.02 1.51
C GLY A 101 -1.87 -12.99 2.13
N LYS A 102 -0.80 -12.51 2.78
CA LYS A 102 0.28 -13.36 3.28
C LYS A 102 0.44 -13.30 4.80
N SER A 103 -0.66 -13.12 5.52
CA SER A 103 -0.65 -13.14 6.99
C SER A 103 -0.01 -14.40 7.51
N GLY A 104 0.86 -14.28 8.49
CA GLY A 104 1.56 -15.39 9.12
C GLY A 104 2.84 -15.81 8.40
N LYS A 105 3.06 -15.30 7.19
CA LYS A 105 4.29 -15.61 6.44
C LYS A 105 5.42 -14.68 6.86
N LYS A 106 6.65 -15.13 6.66
CA LYS A 106 7.84 -14.40 7.08
C LYS A 106 8.47 -13.70 5.88
N ILE A 107 8.83 -12.42 6.08
CA ILE A 107 9.58 -11.65 5.09
C ILE A 107 10.62 -10.83 5.83
N ALA A 108 11.89 -10.92 5.43
CA ALA A 108 13.01 -10.18 6.04
C ALA A 108 12.99 -10.24 7.58
N ASN A 109 12.82 -11.45 8.14
CA ASN A 109 12.76 -11.71 9.58
C ASN A 109 11.57 -11.04 10.29
N CYS A 110 10.54 -10.66 9.55
CA CYS A 110 9.32 -10.10 10.10
C CYS A 110 8.14 -10.98 9.70
N ILE A 111 7.25 -11.25 10.65
CA ILE A 111 6.03 -12.01 10.37
C ILE A 111 4.94 -11.02 9.96
N ILE A 112 4.34 -11.26 8.80
CA ILE A 112 3.28 -10.42 8.27
C ILE A 112 2.03 -10.59 9.12
N LYS A 113 1.46 -9.46 9.54
CA LYS A 113 0.21 -9.42 10.31
C LYS A 113 -0.93 -8.89 9.47
N LYS A 114 -2.14 -9.27 9.86
CA LYS A 114 -3.37 -8.80 9.26
C LYS A 114 -4.23 -8.13 10.33
N ASP A 115 -4.70 -6.93 10.03
CA ASP A 115 -5.70 -6.24 10.85
C ASP A 115 -6.83 -5.73 9.97
N ILE A 116 -8.00 -5.58 10.54
CA ILE A 116 -9.14 -5.01 9.84
C ILE A 116 -9.24 -3.54 10.23
N LEU A 117 -9.06 -2.66 9.25
CA LEU A 117 -9.15 -1.21 9.43
C LEU A 117 -10.26 -0.66 8.55
N TYR A 118 -11.21 0.02 9.15
CA TYR A 118 -12.35 0.59 8.42
C TYR A 118 -13.04 -0.45 7.53
N GLY A 119 -13.20 -1.68 8.05
CA GLY A 119 -13.86 -2.76 7.34
C GLY A 119 -13.03 -3.45 6.27
N ARG A 120 -11.76 -3.09 6.12
CA ARG A 120 -10.89 -3.67 5.09
C ARG A 120 -9.66 -4.33 5.68
N SER A 121 -9.28 -5.47 5.08
CA SER A 121 -8.07 -6.19 5.49
C SER A 121 -6.82 -5.36 5.20
N THR A 122 -5.93 -5.30 6.19
CA THR A 122 -4.67 -4.56 6.09
C THR A 122 -3.54 -5.50 6.44
N PHE A 123 -2.59 -5.66 5.55
CA PHE A 123 -1.44 -6.56 5.76
C PHE A 123 -0.18 -5.73 5.90
N TYR A 124 0.63 -6.03 6.91
CA TYR A 124 1.82 -5.22 7.20
C TYR A 124 2.84 -5.99 8.03
N CYS A 125 4.08 -5.49 8.04
CA CYS A 125 5.16 -6.00 8.87
C CYS A 125 5.47 -4.98 9.96
N PRO A 126 5.01 -5.19 11.20
CA PRO A 126 5.20 -4.19 12.25
C PRO A 126 6.68 -3.87 12.52
N LYS A 127 7.55 -4.85 12.34
CA LYS A 127 8.97 -4.69 12.60
C LYS A 127 9.66 -3.80 11.57
N LEU A 128 9.16 -3.79 10.33
CA LEU A 128 9.76 -3.06 9.22
C LEU A 128 9.05 -1.74 8.90
N GLN A 129 7.79 -1.63 9.27
CA GLN A 129 6.97 -0.45 8.97
C GLN A 129 6.73 0.34 10.24
N ARG A 130 7.23 1.55 10.27
CA ARG A 130 7.17 2.39 11.48
C ARG A 130 6.52 3.73 11.22
#